data_099b62b397a2f68b0d636f8afadb2756
#
_entry.id   099b62b397a2f68b0d636f8afadb2756
#
_cell.length_a   1.000
_cell.length_b   1.000
_cell.length_c   1.000
_cell.angle_alpha   90.00
_cell.angle_beta   90.00
_cell.angle_gamma   90.00
#
_symmetry.space_group_name_H-M   'P 1'
#
loop_
_entity.id
_entity.type
_entity.pdbx_description
1 polymer ?
#
loop_
_entity_poly.entity_id
_entity_poly.type
_entity_poly.pdbx_seq_one_letter_code
_entity_poly.pdbx_strand_id
1 'polypeptide(L)'
;RNRNPGLGVRSLHEQGITGKGVNIGIVDNRLLTDHVEYKGRLKMYRDFNTWGEPASMHGSAVASIAVGSTVGVAPEANLYYVSQDPAKFGETEECTAPVLEGLTYLLDLNELLPEEDKLDVISISYGWTEKKGGEELTALVERAKEAGIFVVSSSIKENYGMDFSGTSRDPASNPDDRSA
;
A
#
# COMPACT_ATOMS: atom_id res chain seq x y z
N ARG A 1 13.82 -2.76 -21.43
CA ARG A 1 12.40 -2.58 -21.08
C ARG A 1 12.23 -1.27 -20.36
N ASN A 2 11.14 -0.57 -20.61
CA ASN A 2 10.88 0.72 -20.02
C ASN A 2 10.63 0.55 -18.50
N ARG A 3 11.46 1.22 -17.67
CA ARG A 3 11.33 1.27 -16.21
C ARG A 3 10.64 2.55 -15.75
N ASN A 4 9.90 3.20 -16.65
CA ASN A 4 9.15 4.41 -16.32
C ASN A 4 7.91 4.04 -15.50
N PRO A 5 7.74 4.56 -14.26
CA PRO A 5 6.53 4.35 -13.47
C PRO A 5 5.25 4.87 -14.13
N GLY A 6 5.38 5.77 -15.08
CA GLY A 6 4.25 6.40 -15.76
C GLY A 6 3.70 7.63 -15.04
N LEU A 7 2.62 8.22 -15.58
CA LEU A 7 1.87 9.34 -15.01
C LEU A 7 2.72 10.59 -14.69
N GLY A 8 3.87 10.76 -15.37
CA GLY A 8 4.78 11.88 -15.15
C GLY A 8 5.69 11.74 -13.93
N VAL A 9 5.75 10.56 -13.29
CA VAL A 9 6.56 10.33 -12.09
C VAL A 9 8.05 10.62 -12.32
N ARG A 10 8.59 10.31 -13.51
CA ARG A 10 9.99 10.67 -13.83
C ARG A 10 10.27 12.16 -13.73
N SER A 11 9.35 12.99 -14.19
CA SER A 11 9.50 14.44 -14.07
C SER A 11 9.56 14.89 -12.61
N LEU A 12 8.86 14.19 -11.70
CA LEU A 12 8.96 14.44 -10.27
C LEU A 12 10.34 14.01 -9.72
N HIS A 13 10.83 12.84 -10.14
CA HIS A 13 12.16 12.36 -9.73
C HIS A 13 13.29 13.28 -10.21
N GLU A 14 13.21 13.82 -11.43
CA GLU A 14 14.15 14.81 -11.98
C GLU A 14 14.16 16.12 -11.17
N GLN A 15 13.06 16.44 -10.50
CA GLN A 15 12.94 17.59 -9.58
C GLN A 15 13.36 17.24 -8.15
N GLY A 16 13.82 16.00 -7.89
CA GLY A 16 14.21 15.55 -6.55
C GLY A 16 13.04 15.12 -5.66
N ILE A 17 11.83 14.98 -6.22
CA ILE A 17 10.64 14.52 -5.50
C ILE A 17 10.61 12.98 -5.61
N THR A 18 11.23 12.30 -4.64
CA THR A 18 11.52 10.85 -4.67
C THR A 18 10.89 10.09 -3.49
N GLY A 19 10.14 10.76 -2.65
CA GLY A 19 9.60 10.19 -1.41
C GLY A 19 10.61 10.11 -0.27
N LYS A 20 11.75 10.81 -0.37
CA LYS A 20 12.74 10.86 0.71
C LYS A 20 12.13 11.46 1.98
N GLY A 21 12.25 10.72 3.09
CA GLY A 21 11.68 11.10 4.38
C GLY A 21 10.19 10.71 4.52
N VAL A 22 9.59 10.07 3.52
CA VAL A 22 8.21 9.58 3.57
C VAL A 22 8.20 8.14 4.08
N ASN A 23 7.26 7.82 4.97
CA ASN A 23 7.05 6.50 5.54
C ASN A 23 5.72 5.90 5.05
N ILE A 24 5.81 4.80 4.31
CA ILE A 24 4.64 4.16 3.67
C ILE A 24 4.36 2.83 4.35
N GLY A 25 3.15 2.69 4.93
CA GLY A 25 2.60 1.42 5.38
C GLY A 25 1.91 0.69 4.22
N ILE A 26 2.09 -0.61 4.11
CA ILE A 26 1.34 -1.45 3.15
C ILE A 26 0.72 -2.63 3.90
N VAL A 27 -0.56 -2.89 3.64
CA VAL A 27 -1.27 -4.09 4.07
C VAL A 27 -1.63 -4.89 2.82
N ASP A 28 -0.99 -6.04 2.62
CA ASP A 28 -1.14 -6.84 1.39
C ASP A 28 -0.70 -8.30 1.63
N ASN A 29 -0.71 -9.14 0.59
CA ASN A 29 -0.26 -10.52 0.64
C ASN A 29 1.23 -10.63 1.02
N ARG A 30 1.68 -11.88 1.34
CA ARG A 30 3.03 -12.17 1.79
C ARG A 30 4.12 -11.58 0.90
N LEU A 31 5.02 -10.82 1.52
CA LEU A 31 6.11 -10.12 0.86
C LEU A 31 7.36 -11.01 0.71
N LEU A 32 8.07 -10.88 -0.40
CA LEU A 32 9.46 -11.35 -0.54
C LEU A 32 10.40 -10.32 0.07
N THR A 33 10.71 -10.45 1.36
CA THR A 33 11.38 -9.42 2.16
C THR A 33 12.80 -9.07 1.71
N ASP A 34 13.48 -9.96 1.00
CA ASP A 34 14.85 -9.77 0.49
C ASP A 34 14.92 -9.28 -0.96
N HIS A 35 13.77 -8.89 -1.55
CA HIS A 35 13.72 -8.42 -2.92
C HIS A 35 14.54 -7.15 -3.15
N VAL A 36 15.31 -7.14 -4.24
CA VAL A 36 16.32 -6.09 -4.54
C VAL A 36 15.73 -4.67 -4.65
N GLU A 37 14.47 -4.55 -5.05
CA GLU A 37 13.81 -3.26 -5.25
C GLU A 37 13.58 -2.49 -3.93
N TYR A 38 13.32 -3.17 -2.81
CA TYR A 38 12.89 -2.50 -1.58
C TYR A 38 13.53 -3.00 -0.28
N LYS A 39 14.30 -4.10 -0.29
CA LYS A 39 14.87 -4.67 0.95
C LYS A 39 15.68 -3.68 1.79
N GLY A 40 16.36 -2.72 1.15
CA GLY A 40 17.15 -1.71 1.86
C GLY A 40 16.33 -0.62 2.56
N ARG A 41 15.03 -0.56 2.28
CA ARG A 41 14.10 0.42 2.86
C ARG A 41 12.99 -0.21 3.68
N LEU A 42 12.95 -1.54 3.74
CA LEU A 42 11.99 -2.26 4.59
C LEU A 42 12.37 -2.08 6.05
N LYS A 43 11.66 -1.20 6.75
CA LYS A 43 11.86 -0.85 8.16
C LYS A 43 11.18 -1.84 9.11
N MET A 44 10.00 -2.33 8.71
CA MET A 44 9.22 -3.26 9.50
C MET A 44 8.49 -4.25 8.59
N TYR A 45 8.49 -5.51 8.97
CA TYR A 45 7.68 -6.56 8.38
C TYR A 45 6.94 -7.33 9.48
N ARG A 46 5.64 -7.46 9.35
CA ARG A 46 4.80 -8.27 10.22
C ARG A 46 3.95 -9.23 9.41
N ASP A 47 3.91 -10.48 9.82
CA ASP A 47 3.08 -11.52 9.22
C ASP A 47 2.00 -11.95 10.20
N PHE A 48 0.74 -11.92 9.81
CA PHE A 48 -0.38 -12.32 10.66
C PHE A 48 -0.91 -13.72 10.33
N ASN A 49 -1.13 -14.03 9.07
CA ASN A 49 -1.80 -15.29 8.69
C ASN A 49 -1.19 -15.97 7.46
N THR A 50 -0.01 -15.56 7.02
CA THR A 50 0.64 -16.10 5.81
C THR A 50 1.85 -16.99 6.12
N TRP A 51 1.99 -17.43 7.37
CA TRP A 51 3.09 -18.28 7.82
C TRP A 51 3.22 -19.56 6.99
N GLY A 52 4.44 -19.86 6.55
CA GLY A 52 4.74 -21.04 5.75
C GLY A 52 4.36 -20.95 4.28
N GLU A 53 3.65 -19.90 3.85
CA GLU A 53 3.33 -19.66 2.46
C GLU A 53 4.53 -19.12 1.68
N PRO A 54 4.63 -19.41 0.38
CA PRO A 54 5.58 -18.69 -0.46
C PRO A 54 5.21 -17.21 -0.55
N ALA A 55 6.20 -16.35 -0.83
CA ALA A 55 5.95 -14.94 -1.08
C ALA A 55 4.98 -14.78 -2.27
N SER A 56 4.02 -13.86 -2.11
CA SER A 56 3.05 -13.55 -3.16
C SER A 56 3.67 -12.63 -4.22
N MET A 57 3.36 -12.88 -5.47
CA MET A 57 3.68 -11.96 -6.56
C MET A 57 2.98 -10.62 -6.35
N HIS A 58 1.73 -10.62 -5.86
CA HIS A 58 0.92 -9.42 -5.68
C HIS A 58 1.57 -8.47 -4.66
N GLY A 59 1.84 -8.91 -3.44
CA GLY A 59 2.46 -8.06 -2.41
C GLY A 59 3.82 -7.51 -2.83
N SER A 60 4.64 -8.36 -3.49
CA SER A 60 5.95 -7.94 -4.00
C SER A 60 5.85 -6.92 -5.14
N ALA A 61 4.85 -7.06 -6.03
CA ALA A 61 4.58 -6.08 -7.10
C ALA A 61 4.11 -4.74 -6.52
N VAL A 62 3.15 -4.76 -5.58
CA VAL A 62 2.63 -3.55 -4.91
C VAL A 62 3.77 -2.80 -4.22
N ALA A 63 4.60 -3.48 -3.43
CA ALA A 63 5.75 -2.87 -2.77
C ALA A 63 6.75 -2.30 -3.79
N SER A 64 7.02 -3.01 -4.90
CA SER A 64 7.93 -2.52 -5.95
C SER A 64 7.40 -1.28 -6.67
N ILE A 65 6.08 -1.22 -6.94
CA ILE A 65 5.44 -0.07 -7.56
C ILE A 65 5.46 1.13 -6.60
N ALA A 66 5.23 0.91 -5.32
CA ALA A 66 5.25 1.98 -4.33
C ALA A 66 6.66 2.54 -4.11
N VAL A 67 7.61 1.68 -3.69
CA VAL A 67 8.92 2.12 -3.19
C VAL A 67 10.12 1.48 -3.90
N GLY A 68 9.91 0.80 -5.02
CA GLY A 68 11.00 0.15 -5.76
C GLY A 68 12.07 1.12 -6.23
N SER A 69 13.33 0.76 -6.07
CA SER A 69 14.47 1.60 -6.43
C SER A 69 14.58 1.91 -7.92
N THR A 70 14.02 1.06 -8.77
CA THR A 70 14.10 1.23 -10.23
C THR A 70 12.75 1.43 -10.91
N VAL A 71 11.64 1.03 -10.27
CA VAL A 71 10.29 1.07 -10.83
C VAL A 71 9.28 1.77 -9.92
N GLY A 72 9.67 2.16 -8.71
CA GLY A 72 8.79 2.74 -7.71
C GLY A 72 8.43 4.19 -7.98
N VAL A 73 7.26 4.59 -7.49
CA VAL A 73 6.79 5.97 -7.49
C VAL A 73 7.57 6.80 -6.48
N ALA A 74 7.84 6.23 -5.29
CA ALA A 74 8.58 6.86 -4.19
C ALA A 74 9.85 6.05 -3.84
N PRO A 75 10.89 6.05 -4.72
CA PRO A 75 12.04 5.13 -4.61
C PRO A 75 12.94 5.38 -3.40
N GLU A 76 12.78 6.50 -2.68
CA GLU A 76 13.52 6.82 -1.45
C GLU A 76 12.66 6.77 -0.18
N ALA A 77 11.36 6.39 -0.30
CA ALA A 77 10.50 6.23 0.87
C ALA A 77 10.83 4.97 1.68
N ASN A 78 10.58 5.02 2.98
CA ASN A 78 10.66 3.86 3.87
C ASN A 78 9.39 2.99 3.73
N LEU A 79 9.54 1.68 3.94
CA LEU A 79 8.46 0.71 3.85
C LEU A 79 8.20 0.04 5.20
N TYR A 80 6.97 0.12 5.67
CA TYR A 80 6.41 -0.64 6.78
C TYR A 80 5.37 -1.60 6.20
N TYR A 81 5.55 -2.89 6.36
CA TYR A 81 4.74 -3.86 5.65
C TYR A 81 4.08 -4.87 6.58
N VAL A 82 2.78 -5.01 6.44
CA VAL A 82 1.98 -6.04 7.11
C VAL A 82 1.49 -7.04 6.07
N SER A 83 1.86 -8.29 6.27
CA SER A 83 1.45 -9.41 5.44
C SER A 83 0.19 -10.05 6.00
N GLN A 84 -0.81 -10.19 5.18
CA GLN A 84 -2.08 -10.84 5.47
C GLN A 84 -2.73 -11.39 4.18
N ASP A 85 -3.59 -12.39 4.30
CA ASP A 85 -4.35 -12.94 3.18
C ASP A 85 -5.83 -13.09 3.55
N PRO A 86 -6.71 -12.23 3.04
CA PRO A 86 -8.15 -12.31 3.29
C PRO A 86 -8.77 -13.62 2.80
N ALA A 87 -8.25 -14.22 1.73
CA ALA A 87 -8.79 -15.42 1.12
C ALA A 87 -8.72 -16.66 2.04
N LYS A 88 -7.90 -16.63 3.08
CA LYS A 88 -7.78 -17.74 4.04
C LYS A 88 -8.97 -17.88 5.01
N PHE A 89 -9.86 -16.89 5.08
CA PHE A 89 -10.99 -16.89 6.02
C PHE A 89 -12.31 -17.38 5.43
N GLY A 90 -12.26 -18.07 4.29
CA GLY A 90 -13.37 -18.78 3.66
C GLY A 90 -13.99 -18.02 2.48
N GLU A 91 -14.33 -18.77 1.44
CA GLU A 91 -14.88 -18.23 0.18
C GLU A 91 -16.31 -17.70 0.27
N THR A 92 -17.00 -17.92 1.40
CA THR A 92 -18.44 -17.66 1.52
C THR A 92 -18.81 -16.35 2.23
N GLU A 93 -17.89 -15.73 2.95
CA GLU A 93 -18.08 -14.40 3.51
C GLU A 93 -16.79 -13.60 3.26
N GLU A 94 -16.88 -12.53 2.47
CA GLU A 94 -15.81 -11.56 2.29
C GLU A 94 -15.41 -11.02 3.67
N CYS A 95 -14.36 -11.62 4.24
CA CYS A 95 -13.94 -11.30 5.60
C CYS A 95 -12.94 -10.16 5.58
N THR A 96 -13.28 -9.06 6.23
CA THR A 96 -12.39 -7.91 6.41
C THR A 96 -11.42 -8.08 7.58
N ALA A 97 -11.60 -9.11 8.42
CA ALA A 97 -10.85 -9.28 9.66
C ALA A 97 -9.31 -9.21 9.50
N PRO A 98 -8.67 -9.85 8.50
CA PRO A 98 -7.23 -9.73 8.33
C PRO A 98 -6.78 -8.32 7.97
N VAL A 99 -7.56 -7.60 7.15
CA VAL A 99 -7.27 -6.21 6.79
C VAL A 99 -7.44 -5.31 8.00
N LEU A 100 -8.48 -5.55 8.79
CA LEU A 100 -8.76 -4.84 10.05
C LEU A 100 -7.58 -5.00 11.03
N GLU A 101 -7.12 -6.25 11.22
CA GLU A 101 -5.97 -6.56 12.09
C GLU A 101 -4.69 -5.85 11.60
N GLY A 102 -4.42 -5.92 10.29
CA GLY A 102 -3.26 -5.28 9.68
C GLY A 102 -3.26 -3.76 9.80
N LEU A 103 -4.40 -3.12 9.52
CA LEU A 103 -4.53 -1.67 9.65
C LEU A 103 -4.46 -1.22 11.11
N THR A 104 -5.13 -1.93 12.02
CA THR A 104 -5.04 -1.67 13.46
C THR A 104 -3.59 -1.72 13.92
N TYR A 105 -2.85 -2.77 13.54
CA TYR A 105 -1.45 -2.91 13.91
C TYR A 105 -0.58 -1.73 13.43
N LEU A 106 -0.76 -1.28 12.18
CA LEU A 106 0.00 -0.14 11.67
C LEU A 106 -0.32 1.15 12.42
N LEU A 107 -1.58 1.38 12.79
CA LEU A 107 -1.99 2.56 13.55
C LEU A 107 -1.46 2.52 15.00
N ASP A 108 -1.54 1.37 15.66
CA ASP A 108 -0.99 1.19 17.01
C ASP A 108 0.54 1.33 17.02
N LEU A 109 1.22 0.76 16.01
CA LEU A 109 2.65 0.97 15.82
C LEU A 109 2.98 2.46 15.62
N ASN A 110 2.19 3.15 14.79
CA ASN A 110 2.39 4.57 14.54
C ASN A 110 2.38 5.42 15.80
N GLU A 111 1.53 5.09 16.77
CA GLU A 111 1.51 5.81 18.08
C GLU A 111 2.84 5.69 18.84
N LEU A 112 3.55 4.58 18.64
CA LEU A 112 4.80 4.27 19.34
C LEU A 112 6.06 4.75 18.59
N LEU A 113 5.95 5.05 17.30
CA LEU A 113 7.09 5.51 16.49
C LEU A 113 7.50 6.95 16.90
N PRO A 114 8.81 7.27 16.80
CA PRO A 114 9.27 8.67 16.90
C PRO A 114 8.72 9.49 15.73
N GLU A 115 8.66 10.80 15.88
CA GLU A 115 8.00 11.71 14.92
C GLU A 115 8.54 11.57 13.48
N GLU A 116 9.84 11.41 13.33
CA GLU A 116 10.50 11.23 12.04
C GLU A 116 10.20 9.91 11.33
N ASP A 117 9.70 8.92 12.06
CA ASP A 117 9.34 7.59 11.56
C ASP A 117 7.82 7.37 11.47
N LYS A 118 7.00 8.38 11.83
CA LYS A 118 5.54 8.33 11.70
C LYS A 118 5.13 8.03 10.25
N LEU A 119 4.05 7.26 10.11
CA LEU A 119 3.51 6.93 8.79
C LEU A 119 2.82 8.15 8.16
N ASP A 120 3.10 8.39 6.89
CA ASP A 120 2.44 9.44 6.09
C ASP A 120 1.30 8.85 5.26
N VAL A 121 1.49 7.63 4.75
CA VAL A 121 0.55 6.97 3.85
C VAL A 121 0.40 5.50 4.24
N ILE A 122 -0.81 4.97 4.19
CA ILE A 122 -1.08 3.53 4.24
C ILE A 122 -1.78 3.12 2.96
N SER A 123 -1.25 2.10 2.27
CA SER A 123 -1.84 1.51 1.05
C SER A 123 -2.43 0.13 1.34
N ILE A 124 -3.68 -0.07 0.94
CA ILE A 124 -4.43 -1.31 1.14
C ILE A 124 -5.07 -1.69 -0.20
N SER A 125 -4.58 -2.76 -0.85
CA SER A 125 -5.12 -3.25 -2.13
C SER A 125 -6.41 -4.05 -1.91
N TYR A 126 -7.37 -3.46 -1.20
CA TYR A 126 -8.64 -4.08 -0.83
C TYR A 126 -9.75 -3.03 -0.72
N GLY A 127 -10.99 -3.41 -1.04
CA GLY A 127 -12.17 -2.59 -0.86
C GLY A 127 -13.15 -3.29 0.09
N TRP A 128 -13.86 -2.53 0.93
CA TRP A 128 -14.72 -3.05 1.98
C TRP A 128 -16.14 -2.47 1.98
N THR A 129 -16.49 -1.70 0.99
CA THR A 129 -17.86 -1.18 0.82
C THR A 129 -18.85 -2.33 0.83
N GLU A 130 -19.90 -2.23 1.67
CA GLU A 130 -20.95 -3.23 1.84
C GLU A 130 -20.47 -4.61 2.38
N LYS A 131 -19.22 -4.72 2.84
CA LYS A 131 -18.70 -5.95 3.42
C LYS A 131 -18.90 -5.98 4.95
N LYS A 132 -19.02 -7.18 5.49
CA LYS A 132 -19.03 -7.38 6.94
C LYS A 132 -17.70 -6.89 7.54
N GLY A 133 -17.75 -6.03 8.56
CA GLY A 133 -16.56 -5.38 9.14
C GLY A 133 -16.10 -4.13 8.37
N GLY A 134 -16.85 -3.68 7.37
CA GLY A 134 -16.52 -2.49 6.60
C GLY A 134 -16.67 -1.20 7.40
N GLU A 135 -17.63 -1.16 8.34
CA GLU A 135 -17.79 0.00 9.24
C GLU A 135 -16.59 0.17 10.17
N GLU A 136 -16.06 -0.93 10.69
CA GLU A 136 -14.88 -0.94 11.56
C GLU A 136 -13.62 -0.48 10.77
N LEU A 137 -13.47 -0.93 9.51
CA LEU A 137 -12.38 -0.44 8.65
C LEU A 137 -12.52 1.05 8.36
N THR A 138 -13.73 1.52 8.11
CA THR A 138 -14.00 2.95 7.90
C THR A 138 -13.65 3.76 9.16
N ALA A 139 -14.00 3.26 10.35
CA ALA A 139 -13.61 3.90 11.61
C ALA A 139 -12.08 3.97 11.80
N LEU A 140 -11.34 2.93 11.39
CA LEU A 140 -9.88 2.96 11.41
C LEU A 140 -9.30 3.96 10.40
N VAL A 141 -9.93 4.15 9.24
CA VAL A 141 -9.52 5.20 8.30
C VAL A 141 -9.73 6.60 8.91
N GLU A 142 -10.81 6.83 9.65
CA GLU A 142 -11.00 8.09 10.37
C GLU A 142 -9.91 8.30 11.44
N ARG A 143 -9.56 7.26 12.21
CA ARG A 143 -8.41 7.30 13.15
C ARG A 143 -7.10 7.64 12.42
N ALA A 144 -6.87 7.06 11.24
CA ALA A 144 -5.69 7.39 10.41
C ALA A 144 -5.68 8.87 10.00
N LYS A 145 -6.81 9.40 9.55
CA LYS A 145 -6.96 10.83 9.18
C LYS A 145 -6.66 11.76 10.36
N GLU A 146 -7.16 11.43 11.55
CA GLU A 146 -6.88 12.19 12.78
C GLU A 146 -5.38 12.19 13.12
N ALA A 147 -4.67 11.10 12.80
CA ALA A 147 -3.22 10.99 12.94
C ALA A 147 -2.43 11.62 11.77
N GLY A 148 -3.09 12.24 10.80
CA GLY A 148 -2.45 12.84 9.62
C GLY A 148 -2.04 11.85 8.54
N ILE A 149 -2.50 10.59 8.61
CA ILE A 149 -2.13 9.53 7.66
C ILE A 149 -3.16 9.45 6.53
N PHE A 150 -2.69 9.45 5.29
CA PHE A 150 -3.54 9.24 4.11
C PHE A 150 -3.66 7.75 3.79
N VAL A 151 -4.90 7.22 3.79
CA VAL A 151 -5.17 5.81 3.49
C VAL A 151 -5.67 5.65 2.06
N VAL A 152 -4.91 4.95 1.23
CA VAL A 152 -5.28 4.61 -0.15
C VAL A 152 -5.82 3.19 -0.20
N SER A 153 -7.06 3.02 -0.68
CA SER A 153 -7.72 1.73 -0.84
C SER A 153 -8.68 1.73 -2.03
N SER A 154 -9.24 0.58 -2.38
CA SER A 154 -10.32 0.53 -3.38
C SER A 154 -11.63 1.15 -2.88
N SER A 155 -11.76 1.46 -1.58
CA SER A 155 -12.86 2.21 -0.96
C SER A 155 -12.57 3.70 -0.78
N ILE A 156 -11.68 4.28 -1.59
CA ILE A 156 -11.26 5.69 -1.47
C ILE A 156 -12.43 6.67 -1.69
N LYS A 157 -13.41 6.30 -2.50
CA LYS A 157 -14.60 7.12 -2.75
C LYS A 157 -15.42 7.30 -1.49
N GLU A 158 -15.67 6.22 -0.77
CA GLU A 158 -16.44 6.20 0.47
C GLU A 158 -15.70 6.94 1.59
N ASN A 159 -14.39 6.76 1.64
CA ASN A 159 -13.55 7.33 2.72
C ASN A 159 -13.20 8.81 2.51
N TYR A 160 -13.03 9.25 1.26
CA TYR A 160 -12.54 10.60 0.94
C TYR A 160 -13.38 11.35 -0.09
N GLY A 161 -14.46 10.74 -0.61
CA GLY A 161 -15.25 11.32 -1.70
C GLY A 161 -14.50 11.44 -3.04
N MET A 162 -13.36 10.78 -3.17
CA MET A 162 -12.56 10.77 -4.40
C MET A 162 -13.06 9.69 -5.35
N ASP A 163 -13.26 10.02 -6.62
CA ASP A 163 -13.59 9.01 -7.60
C ASP A 163 -12.41 8.07 -7.84
N PHE A 164 -12.67 6.76 -7.73
CA PHE A 164 -11.73 5.73 -8.09
C PHE A 164 -12.07 5.21 -9.49
N SER A 165 -11.14 5.38 -10.42
CA SER A 165 -11.26 4.84 -11.77
C SER A 165 -10.05 3.97 -12.08
N GLY A 166 -10.28 2.68 -12.31
CA GLY A 166 -9.27 1.75 -12.78
C GLY A 166 -9.48 1.47 -14.25
N THR A 167 -8.51 1.81 -15.10
CA THR A 167 -8.52 1.48 -16.54
C THR A 167 -7.32 0.61 -16.89
N SER A 168 -7.56 -0.39 -17.74
CA SER A 168 -6.46 -1.15 -18.34
C SER A 168 -5.85 -0.30 -19.45
N ARG A 169 -4.52 -0.20 -19.47
CA ARG A 169 -3.78 0.47 -20.56
C ARG A 169 -3.14 -0.56 -21.49
N ASP A 170 -3.07 -0.23 -22.77
CA ASP A 170 -2.23 -0.98 -23.70
C ASP A 170 -0.76 -0.90 -23.22
N PRO A 171 -0.08 -2.05 -23.01
CA PRO A 171 1.33 -2.06 -22.63
C PRO A 171 2.27 -1.35 -23.61
N ALA A 172 1.85 -1.13 -24.85
CA ALA A 172 2.57 -0.37 -25.87
C ALA A 172 2.31 1.14 -25.83
N SER A 173 1.31 1.61 -25.05
CA SER A 173 1.01 3.04 -24.94
C SER A 173 2.10 3.80 -24.18
N ASN A 174 2.14 5.12 -24.40
CA ASN A 174 3.02 5.99 -23.60
C ASN A 174 2.59 5.97 -22.12
N PRO A 175 3.44 5.55 -21.18
CA PRO A 175 3.09 5.47 -19.77
C PRO A 175 2.77 6.82 -19.11
N ASP A 176 3.22 7.93 -19.70
CA ASP A 176 2.99 9.29 -19.20
C ASP A 176 1.77 9.97 -19.84
N ASP A 177 1.09 9.30 -20.77
CA ASP A 177 -0.13 9.82 -21.38
C ASP A 177 -1.29 9.80 -20.36
N ARG A 178 -1.88 10.97 -20.11
CA ARG A 178 -2.99 11.18 -19.18
C ARG A 178 -4.34 11.38 -19.87
N SER A 179 -4.39 11.22 -21.18
CA SER A 179 -5.60 11.45 -21.98
C SER A 179 -6.53 10.25 -22.06
N ALA A 180 -6.19 9.13 -21.42
CA ALA A 180 -6.97 7.88 -21.45
C ALA A 180 -7.98 7.83 -20.30
#